data_bff1b6987eb9b67eee7277de12b54783
#
_entry.id   bff1b6987eb9b67eee7277de12b54783
#
_cell.length_a   1.000
_cell.length_b   1.000
_cell.length_c   1.000
_cell.angle_alpha   90.00
_cell.angle_beta   90.00
_cell.angle_gamma   90.00
#
_symmetry.space_group_name_H-M   'P 1'
#
loop_
_entity.id
_entity.type
_entity.pdbx_description
1 polymer ?
#
loop_
_entity_poly.entity_id
_entity_poly.type
_entity_poly.pdbx_seq_one_letter_code
_entity_poly.pdbx_strand_id
1 'polypeptide(L)'
;MTAIINENVKISECEEMIMKIIWDEDGDPDLDTVTDKVAIRFGRRWKKQTVATFMTRLMKKGWIDIYKLGRYSHYHPLITIEQYRKDKMMEFFDLYPHMEKNQIFQVVTELMTELVG
;
A
#
# COMPACT_ATOMS: atom_id res chain seq x y z
N MET A 1 -7.27 -20.20 -1.02
CA MET A 1 -7.28 -19.22 -1.19
C MET A 1 -6.58 -18.42 -0.51
N THR A 2 -6.22 -17.65 -0.73
CA THR A 2 -5.54 -16.98 -0.13
C THR A 2 -5.61 -16.03 0.38
N ALA A 3 -6.05 -15.84 0.53
CA ALA A 3 -6.31 -14.91 0.98
C ALA A 3 -5.57 -13.94 1.38
N ILE A 4 -5.78 -13.35 2.26
CA ILE A 4 -5.17 -12.25 2.75
C ILE A 4 -4.05 -12.67 3.57
N ILE A 5 -2.89 -12.49 3.08
CA ILE A 5 -1.71 -12.94 3.74
C ILE A 5 -1.54 -12.35 5.11
N ASN A 6 -1.77 -11.06 5.24
CA ASN A 6 -1.58 -10.37 6.51
C ASN A 6 -2.86 -9.70 6.98
N GLU A 7 -3.93 -10.47 6.94
CA GLU A 7 -5.25 -9.92 7.26
C GLU A 7 -5.32 -9.31 8.65
N ASN A 8 -4.49 -9.80 9.59
CA ASN A 8 -4.51 -9.28 10.95
C ASN A 8 -3.41 -8.26 11.21
N VAL A 9 -2.59 -7.98 10.21
CA VAL A 9 -1.48 -7.05 10.37
C VAL A 9 -1.74 -5.86 9.48
N LYS A 10 -2.45 -4.90 10.04
CA LYS A 10 -2.82 -3.70 9.31
C LYS A 10 -1.73 -2.66 9.38
N ILE A 11 -1.62 -1.89 8.32
CA ILE A 11 -0.66 -0.80 8.27
C ILE A 11 -1.37 0.51 8.59
N SER A 12 -0.60 1.46 9.10
CA SER A 12 -1.11 2.78 9.40
C SER A 12 -1.27 3.60 8.12
N GLU A 13 -1.94 4.73 8.22
CA GLU A 13 -2.11 5.64 7.09
C GLU A 13 -0.76 6.11 6.55
N CYS A 14 0.18 6.41 7.43
CA CYS A 14 1.52 6.83 7.02
C CYS A 14 2.27 5.71 6.33
N GLU A 15 2.16 4.50 6.85
CA GLU A 15 2.77 3.32 6.23
C GLU A 15 2.16 3.04 4.86
N GLU A 16 0.85 3.28 4.71
CA GLU A 16 0.18 3.11 3.44
C GLU A 16 0.73 4.08 2.38
N MET A 17 0.98 5.32 2.77
CA MET A 17 1.58 6.30 1.87
C MET A 17 2.93 5.82 1.35
N ILE A 18 3.73 5.24 2.23
CA ILE A 18 5.04 4.71 1.85
C ILE A 18 4.88 3.52 0.90
N MET A 19 3.96 2.61 1.20
CA MET A 19 3.71 1.48 0.30
C MET A 19 3.28 1.94 -1.08
N LYS A 20 2.48 2.99 -1.17
CA LYS A 20 2.06 3.53 -2.48
C LYS A 20 3.25 4.03 -3.29
N ILE A 21 4.24 4.61 -2.63
CA ILE A 21 5.47 5.02 -3.31
C ILE A 21 6.25 3.79 -3.79
N ILE A 22 6.40 2.79 -2.92
CA ILE A 22 7.16 1.58 -3.27
C ILE A 22 6.52 0.86 -4.46
N TRP A 23 5.20 0.70 -4.43
CA TRP A 23 4.50 0.03 -5.53
C TRP A 23 4.60 0.79 -6.85
N ASP A 24 4.71 2.11 -6.77
CA ASP A 24 4.73 2.95 -7.98
C ASP A 24 6.11 3.06 -8.62
N GLU A 25 7.15 2.58 -7.93
CA GLU A 25 8.50 2.63 -8.46
C GLU A 25 8.79 1.48 -9.40
N ASP A 26 9.63 1.75 -10.39
CA ASP A 26 10.08 0.73 -11.30
C ASP A 26 11.34 0.12 -10.68
N GLY A 27 11.17 -0.98 -9.97
CA GLY A 27 12.23 -1.59 -9.20
C GLY A 27 12.15 -1.21 -7.72
N ASP A 28 13.11 -1.66 -6.94
CA ASP A 28 13.09 -1.46 -5.50
C ASP A 28 13.77 -0.13 -5.15
N PRO A 29 13.03 0.82 -4.60
CA PRO A 29 13.60 2.14 -4.30
C PRO A 29 14.50 2.11 -3.07
N ASP A 30 15.38 3.10 -2.97
CA ASP A 30 16.17 3.31 -1.77
C ASP A 30 15.47 4.33 -0.84
N LEU A 31 16.09 4.57 0.32
CA LEU A 31 15.49 5.44 1.33
C LEU A 31 15.35 6.89 0.84
N ASP A 32 16.34 7.39 0.14
CA ASP A 32 16.30 8.77 -0.36
C ASP A 32 15.15 8.95 -1.34
N THR A 33 14.99 8.01 -2.25
CA THR A 33 13.92 8.05 -3.25
C THR A 33 12.55 8.07 -2.58
N VAL A 34 12.34 7.18 -1.60
CA VAL A 34 11.05 7.12 -0.90
C VAL A 34 10.80 8.41 -0.12
N THR A 35 11.81 8.91 0.56
CA THR A 35 11.69 10.14 1.35
C THR A 35 11.31 11.32 0.45
N ASP A 36 11.97 11.46 -0.68
CA ASP A 36 11.70 12.55 -1.61
C ASP A 36 10.31 12.42 -2.23
N LYS A 37 9.93 11.24 -2.63
CA LYS A 37 8.66 11.05 -3.33
C LYS A 37 7.45 11.13 -2.42
N VAL A 38 7.58 10.73 -1.16
CA VAL A 38 6.48 10.90 -0.23
C VAL A 38 6.23 12.37 0.06
N ALA A 39 7.27 13.18 0.05
CA ALA A 39 7.12 14.63 0.20
C ALA A 39 6.40 15.23 -1.00
N ILE A 40 6.81 14.82 -2.20
CA ILE A 40 6.23 15.36 -3.43
C ILE A 40 4.78 14.93 -3.59
N ARG A 41 4.50 13.64 -3.38
CA ARG A 41 3.17 13.09 -3.67
C ARG A 41 2.15 13.37 -2.59
N PHE A 42 2.56 13.31 -1.32
CA PHE A 42 1.64 13.41 -0.19
C PHE A 42 1.88 14.63 0.69
N GLY A 43 2.87 15.45 0.35
CA GLY A 43 3.18 16.63 1.15
C GLY A 43 3.78 16.32 2.51
N ARG A 44 4.29 15.10 2.70
CA ARG A 44 4.86 14.68 3.97
C ARG A 44 6.37 14.88 3.95
N ARG A 45 6.82 15.95 4.58
CA ARG A 45 8.24 16.29 4.62
C ARG A 45 8.92 15.64 5.82
N TRP A 46 8.85 14.34 5.86
CA TRP A 46 9.47 13.57 6.94
C TRP A 46 10.98 13.55 6.76
N LYS A 47 11.68 13.44 7.90
CA LYS A 47 13.11 13.19 7.87
C LYS A 47 13.36 11.75 7.45
N LYS A 48 14.54 11.51 6.87
CA LYS A 48 14.93 10.13 6.47
C LYS A 48 14.78 9.15 7.61
N GLN A 49 15.16 9.56 8.82
CA GLN A 49 15.08 8.68 9.98
C GLN A 49 13.63 8.30 10.30
N THR A 50 12.70 9.22 10.11
CA THR A 50 11.28 8.94 10.30
C THR A 50 10.80 7.92 9.27
N VAL A 51 11.17 8.10 8.00
CA VAL A 51 10.81 7.17 6.93
C VAL A 51 11.42 5.80 7.22
N ALA A 52 12.69 5.76 7.64
CA ALA A 52 13.35 4.51 7.98
C ALA A 52 12.64 3.77 9.10
N THR A 53 12.09 4.49 10.06
CA THR A 53 11.30 3.89 11.14
C THR A 53 10.03 3.23 10.60
N PHE A 54 9.33 3.91 9.69
CA PHE A 54 8.16 3.32 9.06
C PHE A 54 8.52 2.08 8.25
N MET A 55 9.67 2.11 7.56
CA MET A 55 10.15 0.94 6.80
C MET A 55 10.39 -0.25 7.72
N THR A 56 11.02 0.00 8.87
CA THR A 56 11.26 -1.06 9.84
C THR A 56 9.95 -1.67 10.33
N ARG A 57 8.95 -0.83 10.57
CA ARG A 57 7.63 -1.32 10.98
C ARG A 57 6.98 -2.15 9.88
N LEU A 58 7.06 -1.68 8.64
CA LEU A 58 6.52 -2.43 7.50
C LEU A 58 7.22 -3.78 7.35
N MET A 59 8.53 -3.81 7.54
CA MET A 59 9.28 -5.05 7.47
C MET A 59 8.82 -6.03 8.56
N LYS A 60 8.66 -5.54 9.78
CA LYS A 60 8.21 -6.39 10.88
C LYS A 60 6.79 -6.91 10.67
N LYS A 61 5.97 -6.14 9.97
CA LYS A 61 4.61 -6.56 9.63
C LYS A 61 4.56 -7.51 8.44
N GLY A 62 5.70 -7.76 7.79
CA GLY A 62 5.75 -8.68 6.66
C GLY A 62 5.35 -8.06 5.32
N TRP A 63 5.32 -6.75 5.23
CA TRP A 63 4.91 -6.06 4.00
C TRP A 63 6.03 -5.80 3.03
N ILE A 64 7.27 -5.65 3.54
CA ILE A 64 8.43 -5.41 2.70
C ILE A 64 9.63 -6.20 3.20
N ASP A 65 10.57 -6.39 2.30
CA ASP A 65 11.90 -6.87 2.61
C ASP A 65 12.86 -5.70 2.49
N ILE A 66 13.91 -5.71 3.29
CA ILE A 66 14.95 -4.69 3.25
C ILE A 66 16.26 -5.38 2.96
N TYR A 67 16.98 -4.92 1.94
CA TYR A 67 18.29 -5.47 1.62
C TYR A 67 19.22 -4.35 1.21
N LYS A 68 20.52 -4.61 1.33
CA LYS A 68 21.52 -3.62 0.95
C LYS A 68 22.13 -3.90 -0.39
N LEU A 69 22.29 -2.83 -1.17
CA LEU A 69 23.01 -2.86 -2.41
C LEU A 69 24.09 -1.82 -2.23
N GLY A 70 25.33 -2.26 -2.00
CA GLY A 70 26.39 -1.34 -1.61
C GLY A 70 26.09 -0.75 -0.25
N ARG A 71 26.06 0.58 -0.17
CA ARG A 71 25.78 1.28 1.09
C ARG A 71 24.31 1.67 1.24
N TYR A 72 23.49 1.38 0.25
CA TYR A 72 22.10 1.83 0.25
C TYR A 72 21.16 0.67 0.55
N SER A 73 20.18 0.94 1.42
CA SER A 73 19.11 0.00 1.67
C SER A 73 18.05 0.15 0.61
N HIS A 74 17.56 -0.97 0.11
CA HIS A 74 16.47 -1.02 -0.87
C HIS A 74 15.29 -1.77 -0.29
N TYR A 75 14.11 -1.42 -0.75
CA TYR A 75 12.87 -1.91 -0.17
C TYR A 75 12.05 -2.63 -1.24
N HIS A 76 11.79 -3.91 -0.98
CA HIS A 76 11.06 -4.75 -1.92
C HIS A 76 9.69 -5.10 -1.35
N PRO A 77 8.60 -4.85 -2.08
CA PRO A 77 7.26 -5.18 -1.56
C PRO A 77 7.03 -6.68 -1.60
N LEU A 78 6.61 -7.23 -0.46
CA LEU A 78 6.24 -8.64 -0.35
C LEU A 78 4.77 -8.85 -0.63
N ILE A 79 3.97 -7.80 -0.44
CA ILE A 79 2.55 -7.81 -0.77
C ILE A 79 2.38 -6.98 -2.03
N THR A 80 1.74 -7.55 -3.04
CA THR A 80 1.55 -6.84 -4.30
C THR A 80 0.43 -5.81 -4.18
N ILE A 81 0.45 -4.82 -5.07
CA ILE A 81 -0.61 -3.83 -5.08
C ILE A 81 -1.96 -4.47 -5.42
N GLU A 82 -1.95 -5.52 -6.27
CA GLU A 82 -3.17 -6.24 -6.60
C GLU A 82 -3.77 -6.91 -5.36
N GLN A 83 -2.92 -7.53 -4.55
CA GLN A 83 -3.38 -8.15 -3.31
C GLN A 83 -3.95 -7.09 -2.37
N TYR A 84 -3.26 -5.98 -2.24
CA TYR A 84 -3.72 -4.87 -1.39
C TYR A 84 -5.08 -4.34 -1.85
N ARG A 85 -5.26 -4.16 -3.16
CA ARG A 85 -6.53 -3.68 -3.70
C ARG A 85 -7.67 -4.64 -3.40
N LYS A 86 -7.43 -5.93 -3.54
CA LYS A 86 -8.44 -6.93 -3.20
C LYS A 86 -8.82 -6.86 -1.73
N ASP A 87 -7.84 -6.76 -0.86
CA ASP A 87 -8.08 -6.70 0.57
C ASP A 87 -8.90 -5.47 0.93
N LYS A 88 -8.59 -4.33 0.31
CA LYS A 88 -9.35 -3.11 0.55
C LYS A 88 -10.78 -3.22 0.05
N MET A 89 -10.99 -3.87 -1.09
CA MET A 89 -12.33 -4.08 -1.60
C MET A 89 -13.12 -5.02 -0.70
N MET A 90 -12.47 -6.05 -0.17
CA MET A 90 -13.12 -6.96 0.76
C MET A 90 -13.53 -6.23 2.03
N GLU A 91 -12.66 -5.37 2.57
CA GLU A 91 -13.02 -4.54 3.72
C GLU A 91 -14.24 -3.68 3.43
N PHE A 92 -14.29 -3.09 2.26
CA PHE A 92 -15.41 -2.27 1.87
C PHE A 92 -16.71 -3.09 1.84
N PHE A 93 -16.66 -4.27 1.25
CA PHE A 93 -17.85 -5.11 1.16
C PHE A 93 -18.30 -5.61 2.53
N ASP A 94 -17.39 -5.77 3.47
CA ASP A 94 -17.74 -6.18 4.82
C ASP A 94 -18.60 -5.16 5.55
N LEU A 95 -18.59 -3.91 5.09
CA LEU A 95 -19.47 -2.89 5.64
C LEU A 95 -20.93 -3.11 5.20
N TYR A 96 -21.14 -3.93 4.19
CA TYR A 96 -22.47 -4.15 3.61
C TYR A 96 -22.74 -5.64 3.47
N PRO A 97 -22.81 -6.38 4.59
CA PRO A 97 -22.91 -7.84 4.52
C PRO A 97 -24.20 -8.36 3.90
N HIS A 98 -25.23 -7.52 3.84
CA HIS A 98 -26.51 -7.91 3.25
C HIS A 98 -26.69 -7.38 1.82
N MET A 99 -25.65 -6.78 1.25
CA MET A 99 -25.74 -6.27 -0.09
C MET A 99 -25.69 -7.42 -1.11
N GLU A 100 -26.64 -7.45 -2.02
CA GLU A 100 -26.68 -8.47 -3.04
C GLU A 100 -25.67 -8.19 -4.15
N LYS A 101 -25.30 -9.23 -4.90
CA LYS A 101 -24.29 -9.11 -5.95
C LYS A 101 -24.65 -8.05 -6.99
N ASN A 102 -25.90 -7.96 -7.38
CA ASN A 102 -26.32 -6.98 -8.37
C ASN A 102 -26.20 -5.55 -7.83
N GLN A 103 -26.42 -5.36 -6.53
CA GLN A 103 -26.26 -4.05 -5.92
C GLN A 103 -24.79 -3.64 -5.88
N ILE A 104 -23.92 -4.60 -5.55
CA ILE A 104 -22.47 -4.36 -5.56
C ILE A 104 -22.01 -4.00 -6.97
N PHE A 105 -22.48 -4.77 -7.95
CA PHE A 105 -22.14 -4.52 -9.36
C PHE A 105 -22.61 -3.13 -9.80
N GLN A 106 -23.78 -2.75 -9.38
CA GLN A 106 -24.33 -1.43 -9.73
C GLN A 106 -23.47 -0.30 -9.14
N VAL A 107 -23.10 -0.41 -7.86
CA VAL A 107 -22.26 0.62 -7.23
C VAL A 107 -20.91 0.72 -7.93
N VAL A 108 -20.28 -0.40 -8.24
CA VAL A 108 -19.01 -0.40 -8.94
C VAL A 108 -19.15 0.22 -10.33
N THR A 109 -20.23 -0.11 -11.03
CA THR A 109 -20.48 0.45 -12.36
C THR A 109 -20.66 1.96 -12.30
N GLU A 110 -21.39 2.45 -11.31
CA GLU A 110 -21.59 3.89 -11.14
C GLU A 110 -20.27 4.60 -10.86
N LEU A 111 -19.45 4.02 -9.99
CA LEU A 111 -18.13 4.59 -9.69
C LEU A 111 -17.24 4.61 -10.93
N MET A 112 -17.25 3.54 -11.71
CA MET A 112 -16.47 3.48 -12.94
C MET A 112 -16.90 4.57 -13.91
N THR A 113 -18.20 4.77 -14.03
CA THR A 113 -18.73 5.81 -14.90
C THR A 113 -18.27 7.18 -14.46
N GLU A 114 -18.31 7.47 -13.16
CA GLU A 114 -17.87 8.76 -12.65
C GLU A 114 -16.38 8.98 -12.85
N LEU A 115 -15.57 7.93 -12.68
CA LEU A 115 -14.13 8.04 -12.83
C LEU A 115 -13.70 8.24 -14.28
N VAL A 116 -14.47 7.67 -15.23
CA VAL A 116 -14.14 7.76 -16.65
C VAL A 116 -14.79 8.96 -17.30
N GLY A 117 -15.96 9.28 -16.84
CA GLY A 117 -16.73 10.39 -17.40
C GLY A 117 -16.24 11.70 -16.92
#